data_ab4b59009a1e1a29d0b6f40655d35a6e
#
_entry.id   ab4b59009a1e1a29d0b6f40655d35a6e
#
_cell.length_a   1.000
_cell.length_b   1.000
_cell.length_c   1.000
_cell.angle_alpha   90.00
_cell.angle_beta   90.00
_cell.angle_gamma   90.00
#
_symmetry.space_group_name_H-M   'P 1'
#
loop_
_entity.id
_entity.type
_entity.pdbx_description
1 polymer ?
#
loop_
_entity_poly.entity_id
_entity_poly.type
_entity_poly.pdbx_seq_one_letter_code
_entity_poly.pdbx_strand_id
1 'polypeptide(L)'
;HWAEETPDKEYIVYSDRNLRFTWSQLNRRVDDMAKGLIAIGVERGTHVGIWAANVPDWLTLLYACAKIGAVYVTVNTNYKQSELEYLCRNSDMHTLCIVNGEKDSDFVQMTYTMLPELKTCERGYLKSERFPYMKNVVYVGQEKHRGMYNTAEILLLGNNIEDSCLNELKSKVDCHDVVNMQYTSGTTGFPKGVMLTHYNIA
;
A
#
# COMPACT_ATOMS: atom_id res chain seq x y z
N HIS A 1 14.31 -2.46 -16.18
CA HIS A 1 15.65 -1.97 -16.52
C HIS A 1 16.72 -2.54 -15.56
N TRP A 2 16.90 -2.04 -14.31
CA TRP A 2 17.98 -2.54 -13.44
C TRP A 2 17.88 -4.03 -13.11
N ALA A 3 16.69 -4.58 -12.98
CA ALA A 3 16.48 -6.01 -12.78
C ALA A 3 16.87 -6.87 -14.00
N GLU A 4 17.00 -6.27 -15.18
CA GLU A 4 17.45 -6.89 -16.43
C GLU A 4 18.94 -6.71 -16.64
N GLU A 5 19.46 -5.50 -16.40
CA GLU A 5 20.87 -5.17 -16.63
C GLU A 5 21.81 -5.67 -15.53
N THR A 6 21.36 -5.58 -14.25
CA THR A 6 22.17 -5.96 -13.10
C THR A 6 21.36 -6.81 -12.10
N PRO A 7 20.80 -7.96 -12.52
CA PRO A 7 19.84 -8.74 -11.73
C PRO A 7 20.35 -9.18 -10.36
N ASP A 8 21.62 -9.51 -10.26
CA ASP A 8 22.25 -10.06 -9.06
C ASP A 8 22.89 -9.00 -8.15
N LYS A 9 22.88 -7.72 -8.58
CA LYS A 9 23.39 -6.63 -7.75
C LYS A 9 22.44 -6.38 -6.58
N GLU A 10 22.98 -6.26 -5.37
CA GLU A 10 22.21 -5.85 -4.19
C GLU A 10 21.62 -4.45 -4.42
N TYR A 11 20.29 -4.35 -4.21
CA TYR A 11 19.58 -3.07 -4.27
C TYR A 11 19.34 -2.51 -2.89
N ILE A 12 18.85 -3.34 -1.95
CA ILE A 12 18.47 -2.90 -0.61
C ILE A 12 18.91 -3.89 0.45
N VAL A 13 19.36 -3.33 1.57
CA VAL A 13 19.81 -4.08 2.76
C VAL A 13 19.09 -3.54 3.99
N TYR A 14 18.41 -4.41 4.71
CA TYR A 14 17.85 -4.17 6.04
C TYR A 14 18.79 -4.83 7.06
N SER A 15 19.75 -4.06 7.55
CA SER A 15 20.83 -4.57 8.41
C SER A 15 20.32 -5.10 9.76
N ASP A 16 19.28 -4.47 10.31
CA ASP A 16 18.62 -4.86 11.56
C ASP A 16 17.89 -6.22 11.47
N ARG A 17 17.57 -6.67 10.24
CA ARG A 17 16.84 -7.91 9.96
C ARG A 17 17.67 -8.94 9.21
N ASN A 18 18.93 -8.63 8.93
CA ASN A 18 19.79 -9.44 8.06
C ASN A 18 19.11 -9.84 6.74
N LEU A 19 18.35 -8.92 6.16
CA LEU A 19 17.58 -9.14 4.95
C LEU A 19 18.17 -8.32 3.81
N ARG A 20 18.43 -8.96 2.66
CA ARG A 20 19.00 -8.36 1.46
C ARG A 20 18.21 -8.77 0.25
N PHE A 21 18.02 -7.84 -0.68
CA PHE A 21 17.40 -8.13 -1.96
C PHE A 21 18.27 -7.65 -3.10
N THR A 22 18.46 -8.50 -4.09
CA THR A 22 18.97 -8.10 -5.40
C THR A 22 17.85 -7.45 -6.21
N TRP A 23 18.22 -6.79 -7.32
CA TRP A 23 17.23 -6.19 -8.21
C TRP A 23 16.22 -7.23 -8.73
N SER A 24 16.66 -8.43 -9.13
CA SER A 24 15.75 -9.46 -9.63
C SER A 24 14.84 -10.02 -8.54
N GLN A 25 15.34 -10.16 -7.32
CA GLN A 25 14.52 -10.63 -6.17
C GLN A 25 13.45 -9.60 -5.81
N LEU A 26 13.83 -8.31 -5.75
CA LEU A 26 12.86 -7.24 -5.51
C LEU A 26 11.81 -7.20 -6.61
N ASN A 27 12.23 -7.26 -7.89
CA ASN A 27 11.29 -7.21 -9.01
C ASN A 27 10.23 -8.31 -8.94
N ARG A 28 10.62 -9.55 -8.61
CA ARG A 28 9.68 -10.67 -8.41
C ARG A 28 8.71 -10.39 -7.27
N ARG A 29 9.23 -9.96 -6.10
CA ARG A 29 8.36 -9.60 -4.95
C ARG A 29 7.35 -8.51 -5.30
N VAL A 30 7.79 -7.54 -6.10
CA VAL A 30 6.93 -6.45 -6.57
C VAL A 30 5.85 -6.97 -7.52
N ASP A 31 6.19 -7.90 -8.44
CA ASP A 31 5.22 -8.50 -9.35
C ASP A 31 4.18 -9.35 -8.57
N ASP A 32 4.63 -10.15 -7.60
CA ASP A 32 3.73 -10.94 -6.73
C ASP A 32 2.79 -10.03 -5.91
N MET A 33 3.33 -8.94 -5.34
CA MET A 33 2.55 -7.97 -4.59
C MET A 33 1.55 -7.22 -5.49
N ALA A 34 1.96 -6.84 -6.70
CA ALA A 34 1.09 -6.18 -7.67
C ALA A 34 -0.11 -7.07 -8.04
N LYS A 35 0.14 -8.37 -8.32
CA LYS A 35 -0.91 -9.35 -8.54
C LYS A 35 -1.80 -9.51 -7.31
N GLY A 36 -1.23 -9.51 -6.11
CA GLY A 36 -1.98 -9.55 -4.85
C GLY A 36 -2.92 -8.35 -4.69
N LEU A 37 -2.45 -7.15 -5.02
CA LEU A 37 -3.27 -5.93 -5.01
C LEU A 37 -4.40 -5.99 -6.05
N ILE A 38 -4.10 -6.45 -7.27
CA ILE A 38 -5.13 -6.67 -8.32
C ILE A 38 -6.20 -7.64 -7.81
N ALA A 39 -5.80 -8.75 -7.18
CA ALA A 39 -6.72 -9.78 -6.70
C ALA A 39 -7.71 -9.27 -5.63
N ILE A 40 -7.35 -8.23 -4.88
CA ILE A 40 -8.24 -7.57 -3.91
C ILE A 40 -8.94 -6.32 -4.47
N GLY A 41 -8.94 -6.13 -5.80
CA GLY A 41 -9.69 -5.09 -6.49
C GLY A 41 -8.99 -3.74 -6.59
N VAL A 42 -7.67 -3.67 -6.47
CA VAL A 42 -6.90 -2.46 -6.75
C VAL A 42 -6.71 -2.32 -8.25
N GLU A 43 -7.12 -1.19 -8.79
CA GLU A 43 -7.08 -0.84 -10.21
C GLU A 43 -6.23 0.41 -10.45
N ARG A 44 -6.01 0.78 -11.72
CA ARG A 44 -5.35 2.03 -12.08
C ARG A 44 -6.10 3.23 -11.48
N GLY A 45 -5.37 4.16 -10.87
CA GLY A 45 -5.92 5.32 -10.17
C GLY A 45 -6.49 5.03 -8.77
N THR A 46 -6.51 3.78 -8.34
CA THR A 46 -6.93 3.41 -6.99
C THR A 46 -5.92 3.88 -5.95
N HIS A 47 -6.37 4.44 -4.84
CA HIS A 47 -5.51 4.93 -3.76
C HIS A 47 -5.23 3.83 -2.72
N VAL A 48 -3.94 3.52 -2.53
CA VAL A 48 -3.45 2.51 -1.57
C VAL A 48 -2.59 3.19 -0.53
N GLY A 49 -3.07 3.25 0.70
CA GLY A 49 -2.35 3.85 1.83
C GLY A 49 -1.40 2.88 2.50
N ILE A 50 -0.26 3.40 2.96
CA ILE A 50 0.66 2.68 3.84
C ILE A 50 0.86 3.45 5.14
N TRP A 51 0.52 2.82 6.25
CA TRP A 51 0.73 3.33 7.59
C TRP A 51 1.70 2.42 8.35
N ALA A 52 2.95 2.63 8.08
CA ALA A 52 4.06 1.83 8.59
C ALA A 52 5.35 2.63 8.66
N ALA A 53 6.23 2.27 9.58
CA ALA A 53 7.64 2.67 9.55
C ALA A 53 8.40 1.93 8.43
N ASN A 54 9.72 1.98 8.45
CA ASN A 54 10.58 1.35 7.45
C ASN A 54 10.54 -0.19 7.55
N VAL A 55 9.55 -0.80 6.91
CA VAL A 55 9.44 -2.26 6.75
C VAL A 55 9.77 -2.65 5.30
N PRO A 56 10.25 -3.89 5.05
CA PRO A 56 10.62 -4.32 3.70
C PRO A 56 9.50 -4.17 2.68
N ASP A 57 8.27 -4.45 3.08
CA ASP A 57 7.11 -4.37 2.18
C ASP A 57 6.69 -2.93 1.85
N TRP A 58 7.22 -1.91 2.55
CA TRP A 58 6.95 -0.51 2.23
C TRP A 58 7.35 -0.17 0.78
N LEU A 59 8.59 -0.52 0.39
CA LEU A 59 9.07 -0.33 -0.99
C LEU A 59 8.43 -1.30 -1.97
N THR A 60 8.18 -2.54 -1.55
CA THR A 60 7.49 -3.54 -2.38
C THR A 60 6.10 -3.03 -2.78
N LEU A 61 5.33 -2.47 -1.83
CA LEU A 61 4.01 -1.89 -2.08
C LEU A 61 4.08 -0.64 -2.98
N LEU A 62 5.04 0.25 -2.74
CA LEU A 62 5.25 1.44 -3.58
C LEU A 62 5.45 1.04 -5.05
N TYR A 63 6.40 0.12 -5.31
CA TYR A 63 6.67 -0.32 -6.68
C TYR A 63 5.55 -1.17 -7.28
N ALA A 64 4.82 -1.93 -6.46
CA ALA A 64 3.65 -2.67 -6.90
C ALA A 64 2.54 -1.72 -7.37
N CYS A 65 2.22 -0.69 -6.58
CA CYS A 65 1.29 0.37 -6.97
C CYS A 65 1.74 1.06 -8.26
N ALA A 66 3.03 1.43 -8.33
CA ALA A 66 3.58 2.07 -9.52
C ALA A 66 3.44 1.22 -10.78
N LYS A 67 3.63 -0.11 -10.69
CA LYS A 67 3.49 -1.03 -11.83
C LYS A 67 2.07 -1.13 -12.38
N ILE A 68 1.06 -1.02 -11.53
CA ILE A 68 -0.35 -1.17 -11.93
C ILE A 68 -1.07 0.17 -12.11
N GLY A 69 -0.34 1.30 -11.95
CA GLY A 69 -0.91 2.64 -12.07
C GLY A 69 -1.79 3.04 -10.89
N ALA A 70 -1.68 2.38 -9.74
CA ALA A 70 -2.33 2.78 -8.50
C ALA A 70 -1.55 3.92 -7.82
N VAL A 71 -2.23 4.74 -7.02
CA VAL A 71 -1.64 5.86 -6.30
C VAL A 71 -1.26 5.43 -4.88
N TYR A 72 0.02 5.48 -4.56
CA TYR A 72 0.55 5.15 -3.26
C TYR A 72 0.44 6.35 -2.30
N VAL A 73 -0.31 6.21 -1.22
CA VAL A 73 -0.54 7.27 -0.23
C VAL A 73 0.27 7.00 1.03
N THR A 74 1.23 7.88 1.34
CA THR A 74 2.04 7.74 2.55
C THR A 74 1.33 8.35 3.75
N VAL A 75 1.18 7.56 4.82
CA VAL A 75 0.55 7.98 6.07
C VAL A 75 1.62 8.21 7.14
N ASN A 76 1.63 9.39 7.75
CA ASN A 76 2.57 9.72 8.81
C ASN A 76 2.31 8.84 10.05
N THR A 77 3.34 8.14 10.53
CA THR A 77 3.24 7.22 11.68
C THR A 77 2.92 7.93 13.01
N ASN A 78 3.10 9.25 13.09
CA ASN A 78 2.72 10.03 14.26
C ASN A 78 1.24 10.46 14.28
N TYR A 79 0.48 10.21 13.21
CA TYR A 79 -0.93 10.59 13.15
C TYR A 79 -1.74 9.91 14.25
N LYS A 80 -2.61 10.71 14.87
CA LYS A 80 -3.63 10.23 15.80
C LYS A 80 -4.92 9.93 15.05
N GLN A 81 -5.92 9.42 15.75
CA GLN A 81 -7.19 8.95 15.19
C GLN A 81 -7.83 9.94 14.22
N SER A 82 -7.95 11.20 14.61
CA SER A 82 -8.62 12.24 13.79
C SER A 82 -7.86 12.59 12.52
N GLU A 83 -6.53 12.59 12.57
CA GLU A 83 -5.69 12.87 11.42
C GLU A 83 -5.71 11.72 10.41
N LEU A 84 -5.69 10.47 10.90
CA LEU A 84 -5.84 9.27 10.08
C LEU A 84 -7.19 9.27 9.37
N GLU A 85 -8.28 9.53 10.10
CA GLU A 85 -9.63 9.60 9.54
C GLU A 85 -9.77 10.68 8.48
N TYR A 86 -9.18 11.85 8.74
CA TYR A 86 -9.15 12.95 7.76
C TYR A 86 -8.42 12.53 6.48
N LEU A 87 -7.22 11.96 6.62
CA LEU A 87 -6.42 11.52 5.48
C LEU A 87 -7.15 10.46 4.67
N CYS A 88 -7.69 9.42 5.31
CA CYS A 88 -8.40 8.34 4.63
C CYS A 88 -9.61 8.83 3.83
N ARG A 89 -10.34 9.83 4.34
CA ARG A 89 -11.46 10.46 3.62
C ARG A 89 -10.99 11.38 2.49
N ASN A 90 -10.04 12.24 2.78
CA ASN A 90 -9.56 13.24 1.83
C ASN A 90 -8.82 12.61 0.63
N SER A 91 -8.22 11.43 0.83
CA SER A 91 -7.54 10.69 -0.24
C SER A 91 -8.44 9.68 -0.94
N ASP A 92 -9.74 9.61 -0.67
CA ASP A 92 -10.62 8.57 -1.21
C ASP A 92 -9.99 7.17 -1.13
N MET A 93 -9.41 6.86 0.03
CA MET A 93 -8.60 5.67 0.23
C MET A 93 -9.41 4.39 0.02
N HIS A 94 -8.92 3.52 -0.88
CA HIS A 94 -9.52 2.23 -1.18
C HIS A 94 -8.95 1.10 -0.33
N THR A 95 -7.65 1.07 -0.18
CA THR A 95 -6.94 0.03 0.59
C THR A 95 -5.99 0.69 1.58
N LEU A 96 -6.07 0.33 2.85
CA LEU A 96 -5.15 0.78 3.89
C LEU A 96 -4.26 -0.39 4.34
N CYS A 97 -2.96 -0.27 4.10
CA CYS A 97 -1.94 -1.22 4.57
C CYS A 97 -1.37 -0.72 5.90
N ILE A 98 -1.38 -1.57 6.94
CA ILE A 98 -0.94 -1.21 8.29
C ILE A 98 0.03 -2.24 8.87
N VAL A 99 0.81 -1.84 9.86
CA VAL A 99 1.58 -2.70 10.78
C VAL A 99 0.96 -2.65 12.17
N ASN A 100 1.51 -3.36 13.15
CA ASN A 100 1.02 -3.35 14.54
C ASN A 100 0.96 -1.94 15.14
N GLY A 101 1.98 -1.15 14.89
CA GLY A 101 2.08 0.19 15.43
C GLY A 101 3.52 0.66 15.59
N GLU A 102 3.67 1.84 16.16
CA GLU A 102 4.96 2.43 16.46
C GLU A 102 4.87 3.24 17.77
N LYS A 103 5.90 3.13 18.61
CA LYS A 103 5.92 3.77 19.92
C LYS A 103 4.68 3.40 20.76
N ASP A 104 3.91 4.39 21.18
CA ASP A 104 2.71 4.22 22.03
C ASP A 104 1.41 4.15 21.18
N SER A 105 1.50 3.98 19.87
CA SER A 105 0.33 3.94 18.98
C SER A 105 0.11 2.53 18.45
N ASP A 106 -1.04 1.94 18.76
CA ASP A 106 -1.53 0.67 18.23
C ASP A 106 -2.36 0.93 16.97
N PHE A 107 -1.76 0.72 15.79
CA PHE A 107 -2.40 1.00 14.50
C PHE A 107 -3.56 0.04 14.22
N VAL A 108 -3.48 -1.20 14.70
CA VAL A 108 -4.55 -2.19 14.55
C VAL A 108 -5.79 -1.73 15.33
N GLN A 109 -5.61 -1.36 16.61
CA GLN A 109 -6.73 -0.88 17.43
C GLN A 109 -7.32 0.44 16.91
N MET A 110 -6.47 1.36 16.47
CA MET A 110 -6.91 2.62 15.86
C MET A 110 -7.71 2.37 14.58
N THR A 111 -7.28 1.40 13.75
CA THR A 111 -8.01 1.00 12.55
C THR A 111 -9.37 0.40 12.89
N TYR A 112 -9.48 -0.46 13.91
CA TYR A 112 -10.78 -0.97 14.38
C TYR A 112 -11.69 0.12 14.97
N THR A 113 -11.10 1.17 15.57
CA THR A 113 -11.87 2.33 16.06
C THR A 113 -12.41 3.15 14.90
N MET A 114 -11.62 3.32 13.83
CA MET A 114 -12.02 4.02 12.61
C MET A 114 -13.07 3.23 11.81
N LEU A 115 -12.88 1.92 11.70
CA LEU A 115 -13.67 0.99 10.89
C LEU A 115 -14.21 -0.17 11.75
N PRO A 116 -15.17 0.10 12.64
CA PRO A 116 -15.73 -0.93 13.53
C PRO A 116 -16.39 -2.10 12.77
N GLU A 117 -16.81 -1.87 11.52
CA GLU A 117 -17.39 -2.88 10.62
C GLU A 117 -16.43 -4.05 10.35
N LEU A 118 -15.11 -3.84 10.45
CA LEU A 118 -14.09 -4.91 10.31
C LEU A 118 -14.27 -6.04 11.32
N LYS A 119 -14.85 -5.75 12.49
CA LYS A 119 -15.08 -6.77 13.54
C LYS A 119 -16.14 -7.81 13.14
N THR A 120 -17.00 -7.48 12.20
CA THR A 120 -18.13 -8.32 11.78
C THR A 120 -18.11 -8.72 10.32
N CYS A 121 -17.48 -7.94 9.44
CA CYS A 121 -17.42 -8.26 8.02
C CYS A 121 -16.41 -9.37 7.71
N GLU A 122 -16.58 -10.00 6.56
CA GLU A 122 -15.57 -10.83 5.92
C GLU A 122 -14.57 -9.95 5.16
N ARG A 123 -13.36 -10.48 4.92
CA ARG A 123 -12.32 -9.81 4.15
C ARG A 123 -12.80 -9.54 2.73
N GLY A 124 -12.52 -8.33 2.22
CA GLY A 124 -12.99 -7.90 0.91
C GLY A 124 -14.44 -7.42 0.84
N TYR A 125 -15.19 -7.53 1.95
CA TYR A 125 -16.59 -7.12 2.02
C TYR A 125 -16.82 -5.92 2.94
N LEU A 126 -15.79 -5.15 3.23
CA LEU A 126 -15.91 -3.93 4.05
C LEU A 126 -16.83 -2.91 3.36
N LYS A 127 -17.83 -2.46 4.11
CA LYS A 127 -18.74 -1.39 3.70
C LYS A 127 -18.86 -0.42 4.88
N SER A 128 -18.33 0.77 4.72
CA SER A 128 -18.42 1.83 5.72
C SER A 128 -19.08 3.06 5.14
N GLU A 129 -20.12 3.57 5.79
CA GLU A 129 -20.76 4.84 5.39
C GLU A 129 -19.81 6.03 5.59
N ARG A 130 -18.95 5.95 6.61
CA ARG A 130 -17.97 6.99 6.93
C ARG A 130 -16.80 7.04 5.93
N PHE A 131 -16.50 5.90 5.29
CA PHE A 131 -15.39 5.72 4.33
C PHE A 131 -15.86 4.93 3.11
N PRO A 132 -16.69 5.52 2.24
CA PRO A 132 -17.39 4.79 1.18
C PRO A 132 -16.45 4.17 0.13
N TYR A 133 -15.26 4.74 -0.04
CA TYR A 133 -14.24 4.20 -0.95
C TYR A 133 -13.40 3.07 -0.33
N MET A 134 -13.34 2.97 1.01
CA MET A 134 -12.54 1.96 1.70
C MET A 134 -13.14 0.56 1.49
N LYS A 135 -12.37 -0.31 0.86
CA LYS A 135 -12.78 -1.71 0.58
C LYS A 135 -11.93 -2.71 1.34
N ASN A 136 -10.66 -2.40 1.56
CA ASN A 136 -9.74 -3.34 2.18
C ASN A 136 -8.89 -2.69 3.25
N VAL A 137 -8.58 -3.48 4.28
CA VAL A 137 -7.44 -3.25 5.16
C VAL A 137 -6.52 -4.45 5.04
N VAL A 138 -5.22 -4.18 4.89
CA VAL A 138 -4.17 -5.21 4.77
C VAL A 138 -3.19 -5.04 5.91
N TYR A 139 -3.07 -6.07 6.74
CA TYR A 139 -2.01 -6.13 7.74
C TYR A 139 -0.69 -6.55 7.05
N VAL A 140 0.31 -5.69 7.12
CA VAL A 140 1.64 -5.93 6.53
C VAL A 140 2.44 -6.84 7.47
N GLY A 141 2.30 -8.13 7.28
CA GLY A 141 2.87 -9.18 8.11
C GLY A 141 2.11 -10.50 7.93
N GLN A 142 2.30 -11.42 8.88
CA GLN A 142 1.66 -12.74 8.86
C GLN A 142 0.51 -12.89 9.85
N GLU A 143 0.37 -11.96 10.79
CA GLU A 143 -0.69 -12.00 11.80
C GLU A 143 -2.07 -11.89 11.14
N LYS A 144 -3.06 -12.54 11.75
CA LYS A 144 -4.45 -12.54 11.28
C LYS A 144 -5.29 -11.63 12.16
N HIS A 145 -5.90 -10.65 11.53
CA HIS A 145 -6.85 -9.74 12.16
C HIS A 145 -8.23 -9.90 11.52
N ARG A 146 -9.29 -9.85 12.32
CA ARG A 146 -10.66 -10.01 11.82
C ARG A 146 -10.98 -8.91 10.80
N GLY A 147 -11.56 -9.28 9.65
CA GLY A 147 -11.94 -8.38 8.57
C GLY A 147 -10.79 -7.83 7.73
N MET A 148 -9.53 -8.08 8.12
CA MET A 148 -8.34 -7.63 7.41
C MET A 148 -7.69 -8.79 6.65
N TYR A 149 -7.16 -8.52 5.45
CA TYR A 149 -6.18 -9.39 4.82
C TYR A 149 -4.83 -9.27 5.53
N ASN A 150 -3.96 -10.26 5.36
CA ASN A 150 -2.53 -10.11 5.63
C ASN A 150 -1.70 -10.28 4.35
N THR A 151 -0.41 -9.94 4.42
CA THR A 151 0.48 -10.02 3.25
C THR A 151 0.48 -11.42 2.62
N ALA A 152 0.54 -12.49 3.40
CA ALA A 152 0.57 -13.85 2.86
C ALA A 152 -0.73 -14.19 2.11
N GLU A 153 -1.87 -13.73 2.60
CA GLU A 153 -3.17 -13.96 1.97
C GLU A 153 -3.30 -13.23 0.64
N ILE A 154 -2.89 -11.96 0.55
CA ILE A 154 -2.96 -11.24 -0.73
C ILE A 154 -1.99 -11.82 -1.77
N LEU A 155 -0.79 -12.26 -1.37
CA LEU A 155 0.15 -12.94 -2.25
C LEU A 155 -0.45 -14.26 -2.77
N LEU A 156 -1.11 -15.03 -1.89
CA LEU A 156 -1.79 -16.26 -2.29
C LEU A 156 -2.91 -16.02 -3.30
N LEU A 157 -3.72 -14.99 -3.08
CA LEU A 157 -4.78 -14.56 -4.01
C LEU A 157 -4.19 -14.12 -5.35
N GLY A 158 -3.04 -13.44 -5.34
CA GLY A 158 -2.31 -13.00 -6.52
C GLY A 158 -1.88 -14.14 -7.44
N ASN A 159 -1.72 -15.37 -6.94
CA ASN A 159 -1.41 -16.54 -7.77
C ASN A 159 -2.50 -16.87 -8.81
N ASN A 160 -3.71 -16.36 -8.62
CA ASN A 160 -4.81 -16.51 -9.58
C ASN A 160 -4.81 -15.42 -10.67
N ILE A 161 -3.91 -14.44 -10.59
CA ILE A 161 -3.80 -13.36 -11.57
C ILE A 161 -2.73 -13.75 -12.62
N GLU A 162 -3.15 -13.79 -13.87
CA GLU A 162 -2.28 -14.11 -15.00
C GLU A 162 -1.22 -13.00 -15.21
N ASP A 163 -0.04 -13.39 -15.68
CA ASP A 163 1.02 -12.43 -16.04
C ASP A 163 0.58 -11.45 -17.12
N SER A 164 -0.28 -11.88 -18.03
CA SER A 164 -0.88 -11.06 -19.09
C SER A 164 -1.66 -9.87 -18.51
N CYS A 165 -2.42 -10.09 -17.43
CA CYS A 165 -3.17 -9.02 -16.74
C CYS A 165 -2.23 -7.95 -16.16
N LEU A 166 -1.18 -8.39 -15.45
CA LEU A 166 -0.17 -7.47 -14.91
C LEU A 166 0.54 -6.70 -16.03
N ASN A 167 0.93 -7.38 -17.12
CA ASN A 167 1.63 -6.77 -18.25
C ASN A 167 0.72 -5.76 -18.99
N GLU A 168 -0.56 -6.04 -19.09
CA GLU A 168 -1.54 -5.09 -19.67
C GLU A 168 -1.61 -3.81 -18.83
N LEU A 169 -1.70 -3.90 -17.50
CA LEU A 169 -1.73 -2.72 -16.64
C LEU A 169 -0.41 -1.93 -16.72
N LYS A 170 0.73 -2.62 -16.68
CA LYS A 170 2.05 -1.98 -16.84
C LYS A 170 2.16 -1.19 -18.14
N SER A 171 1.62 -1.71 -19.25
CA SER A 171 1.69 -1.04 -20.55
C SER A 171 0.86 0.23 -20.65
N LYS A 172 -0.10 0.42 -19.74
CA LYS A 172 -1.00 1.59 -19.68
C LYS A 172 -0.49 2.71 -18.77
N VAL A 173 0.58 2.46 -17.99
CA VAL A 173 1.15 3.46 -17.09
C VAL A 173 1.93 4.48 -17.90
N ASP A 174 1.64 5.77 -17.69
CA ASP A 174 2.35 6.91 -18.28
C ASP A 174 3.20 7.62 -17.22
N CYS A 175 4.30 8.23 -17.65
CA CYS A 175 5.18 8.97 -16.75
C CYS A 175 4.52 10.19 -16.09
N HIS A 176 3.42 10.68 -16.63
CA HIS A 176 2.61 11.77 -16.06
C HIS A 176 1.46 11.27 -15.18
N ASP A 177 1.25 9.96 -15.07
CA ASP A 177 0.30 9.41 -14.11
C ASP A 177 0.76 9.73 -12.69
N VAL A 178 -0.20 10.05 -11.81
CA VAL A 178 0.07 10.20 -10.37
C VAL A 178 0.41 8.83 -9.79
N VAL A 179 1.53 8.73 -9.11
CA VAL A 179 2.01 7.49 -8.48
C VAL A 179 2.07 7.57 -6.97
N ASN A 180 2.23 8.79 -6.43
CA ASN A 180 2.36 8.98 -4.99
C ASN A 180 1.58 10.20 -4.52
N MET A 181 0.98 10.10 -3.34
CA MET A 181 0.36 11.21 -2.65
C MET A 181 0.99 11.36 -1.28
N GLN A 182 1.54 12.55 -1.01
CA GLN A 182 2.17 12.87 0.27
C GLN A 182 1.44 14.02 0.95
N TYR A 183 1.14 13.86 2.23
CA TYR A 183 0.48 14.88 3.02
C TYR A 183 1.48 15.77 3.72
N THR A 184 1.37 17.07 3.47
CA THR A 184 2.20 18.10 4.11
C THR A 184 1.38 18.86 5.14
N SER A 185 2.03 19.29 6.23
CA SER A 185 1.43 20.23 7.19
C SER A 185 1.18 21.55 6.48
N GLY A 186 -0.07 21.83 6.11
CA GLY A 186 -0.45 23.11 5.51
C GLY A 186 -0.39 24.24 6.51
N THR A 187 -0.05 25.44 6.06
CA THR A 187 -0.11 26.69 6.85
C THR A 187 -1.55 27.08 7.24
N THR A 188 -2.57 26.40 6.72
CA THR A 188 -4.00 26.72 6.84
C THR A 188 -4.81 25.71 7.66
N GLY A 189 -4.17 24.89 8.51
CA GLY A 189 -4.82 24.04 9.52
C GLY A 189 -4.91 22.55 9.15
N PHE A 190 -5.36 22.16 7.96
CA PHE A 190 -5.44 20.76 7.56
C PHE A 190 -4.32 20.36 6.59
N PRO A 191 -3.76 19.14 6.73
CA PRO A 191 -2.75 18.62 5.79
C PRO A 191 -3.31 18.59 4.36
N LYS A 192 -2.45 18.94 3.39
CA LYS A 192 -2.78 18.91 1.95
C LYS A 192 -2.09 17.72 1.30
N GLY A 193 -2.82 16.96 0.49
CA GLY A 193 -2.28 15.88 -0.33
C GLY A 193 -1.60 16.43 -1.58
N VAL A 194 -0.28 16.30 -1.65
CA VAL A 194 0.51 16.65 -2.84
C VAL A 194 0.59 15.42 -3.73
N MET A 195 0.09 15.52 -4.94
CA MET A 195 0.13 14.45 -5.95
C MET A 195 1.44 14.54 -6.74
N LEU A 196 2.22 13.47 -6.73
CA LEU A 196 3.48 13.33 -7.44
C LEU A 196 3.32 12.32 -8.56
N THR A 197 3.77 12.68 -9.76
CA THR A 197 3.78 11.79 -10.93
C THR A 197 5.03 10.91 -10.92
N HIS A 198 5.06 9.88 -11.75
CA HIS A 198 6.29 9.11 -12.00
C HIS A 198 7.44 10.02 -12.42
N TYR A 199 7.16 11.02 -13.27
CA TYR A 199 8.15 11.99 -13.73
C TYR A 199 8.74 12.86 -12.61
N ASN A 200 7.99 13.11 -11.53
CA ASN A 200 8.49 13.89 -10.39
C ASN A 200 9.41 13.08 -9.46
N ILE A 201 9.33 11.74 -9.52
CA ILE A 201 10.02 10.83 -8.58
C ILE A 201 11.23 10.16 -9.24
N ALA A 202 11.25 10.01 -10.57
CA ALA A 202 12.27 9.29 -11.34
C ALA A 202 13.61 10.06 -11.46
#